data_0087537117e5bab4ad430997257de2ab
#
_entry.id   0087537117e5bab4ad430997257de2ab
#
_cell.length_a   1.000
_cell.length_b   1.000
_cell.length_c   1.000
_cell.angle_alpha   90.00
_cell.angle_beta   90.00
_cell.angle_gamma   90.00
#
_symmetry.space_group_name_H-M   'P 1'
#
loop_
_entity.id
_entity.type
_entity.pdbx_description
1 polymer ?
#
loop_
_entity_poly.entity_id
_entity_poly.type
_entity_poly.pdbx_seq_one_letter_code
_entity_poly.pdbx_strand_id
1 'polypeptide(L)'
;MSNIPHTLAFGNRQVRTVVMNGVRKFSATDICNILGYVNPNKILNRYCNSTPEYVRLATTGGPQNCRMIEAKDIRDILSHSRRKIVRRLRRWLDNVTAPSVTVLMVEVAGE
;
A
#
# COMPACT_ATOMS: atom_id res chain seq x y z
N MET A 1 11.23 14.32 11.62
CA MET A 1 9.93 13.89 11.15
C MET A 1 9.76 12.42 11.35
N SER A 2 8.71 12.06 12.00
CA SER A 2 8.47 10.64 12.27
C SER A 2 7.58 10.05 11.19
N ASN A 3 7.90 8.81 10.79
CA ASN A 3 7.05 8.00 9.95
C ASN A 3 6.04 7.30 10.85
N ILE A 4 4.79 7.28 10.46
CA ILE A 4 3.73 6.70 11.25
C ILE A 4 3.32 5.38 10.63
N PRO A 5 3.74 4.24 11.19
CA PRO A 5 3.39 2.93 10.63
C PRO A 5 1.96 2.55 10.98
N HIS A 6 1.25 2.01 10.02
CA HIS A 6 -0.08 1.46 10.18
C HIS A 6 -0.20 0.18 9.38
N THR A 7 -0.78 -0.85 9.97
CA THR A 7 -1.09 -2.07 9.24
C THR A 7 -2.58 -2.06 8.93
N LEU A 8 -2.90 -2.18 7.65
CA LEU A 8 -4.29 -2.19 7.20
C LEU A 8 -4.69 -3.61 6.80
N ALA A 9 -5.97 -3.91 6.98
CA ALA A 9 -6.49 -5.21 6.61
C ALA A 9 -7.05 -5.19 5.18
N PHE A 10 -6.72 -6.22 4.42
CA PHE A 10 -7.35 -6.52 3.14
C PHE A 10 -7.89 -7.94 3.24
N GLY A 11 -9.17 -8.07 3.56
CA GLY A 11 -9.73 -9.36 3.90
C GLY A 11 -9.02 -9.95 5.11
N ASN A 12 -8.51 -11.18 4.97
CA ASN A 12 -7.73 -11.83 6.03
C ASN A 12 -6.22 -11.60 5.89
N ARG A 13 -5.83 -10.71 5.00
CA ARG A 13 -4.41 -10.36 4.79
C ARG A 13 -4.13 -9.00 5.37
N GLN A 14 -2.87 -8.73 5.62
CA GLN A 14 -2.41 -7.46 6.17
C GLN A 14 -1.48 -6.77 5.19
N VAL A 15 -1.64 -5.44 5.09
CA VAL A 15 -0.78 -4.60 4.26
C VAL A 15 -0.13 -3.58 5.18
N ARG A 16 1.18 -3.62 5.30
CA ARG A 16 1.92 -2.65 6.09
C ARG A 16 1.99 -1.34 5.32
N THR A 17 1.74 -0.25 6.02
CA THR A 17 1.79 1.08 5.44
C THR A 17 2.54 2.03 6.36
N VAL A 18 2.98 3.15 5.80
CA VAL A 18 3.63 4.22 6.54
C VAL A 18 3.12 5.55 5.99
N VAL A 19 2.81 6.49 6.88
CA VAL A 19 2.51 7.85 6.45
C VAL A 19 3.78 8.68 6.55
N MET A 20 4.24 9.22 5.44
CA MET A 20 5.45 10.02 5.35
C MET A 20 5.11 11.35 4.70
N ASN A 21 5.35 12.45 5.41
CA ASN A 21 5.05 13.78 4.89
C ASN A 21 3.59 13.93 4.42
N GLY A 22 2.68 13.29 5.15
CA GLY A 22 1.26 13.33 4.82
C GLY A 22 0.83 12.37 3.71
N VAL A 23 1.74 11.59 3.17
CA VAL A 23 1.45 10.65 2.07
C VAL A 23 1.53 9.22 2.60
N ARG A 24 0.47 8.44 2.38
CA ARG A 24 0.47 7.02 2.75
C ARG A 24 1.24 6.22 1.70
N LYS A 25 2.18 5.43 2.17
CA LYS A 25 2.95 4.53 1.34
C LYS A 25 2.69 3.10 1.77
N PHE A 26 2.70 2.17 0.82
CA PHE A 26 2.31 0.78 1.04
C PHE A 26 3.51 -0.15 0.82
N SER A 27 3.55 -1.24 1.59
CA SER A 27 4.59 -2.25 1.40
C SER A 27 4.43 -2.93 0.03
N ALA A 28 5.45 -2.79 -0.81
CA ALA A 28 5.44 -3.41 -2.13
C ALA A 28 5.35 -4.92 -2.03
N THR A 29 6.04 -5.52 -1.07
CA THR A 29 6.02 -6.96 -0.86
C THR A 29 4.60 -7.44 -0.53
N ASP A 30 3.91 -6.75 0.36
CA ASP A 30 2.57 -7.16 0.76
C ASP A 30 1.58 -7.07 -0.41
N ILE A 31 1.64 -5.99 -1.19
CA ILE A 31 0.78 -5.82 -2.36
C ILE A 31 1.08 -6.90 -3.40
N CYS A 32 2.35 -7.13 -3.70
CA CYS A 32 2.73 -8.13 -4.69
C CYS A 32 2.38 -9.54 -4.25
N ASN A 33 2.47 -9.83 -2.95
CA ASN A 33 2.06 -11.13 -2.43
C ASN A 33 0.55 -11.36 -2.62
N ILE A 34 -0.25 -10.34 -2.40
CA ILE A 34 -1.70 -10.42 -2.64
C ILE A 34 -1.97 -10.75 -4.11
N LEU A 35 -1.21 -10.14 -5.01
CA LEU A 35 -1.35 -10.34 -6.44
C LEU A 35 -0.69 -11.64 -6.94
N GLY A 36 0.04 -12.33 -6.07
CA GLY A 36 0.69 -13.58 -6.43
C GLY A 36 2.02 -13.42 -7.16
N TYR A 37 2.62 -12.25 -7.13
CA TYR A 37 3.94 -12.03 -7.71
C TYR A 37 5.03 -12.45 -6.73
N VAL A 38 6.00 -13.20 -7.24
CA VAL A 38 7.09 -13.73 -6.39
C VAL A 38 8.22 -12.72 -6.22
N ASN A 39 8.43 -11.87 -7.22
CA ASN A 39 9.54 -10.92 -7.22
C ASN A 39 9.02 -9.50 -7.35
N PRO A 40 8.78 -8.81 -6.21
CA PRO A 40 8.24 -7.46 -6.25
C PRO A 40 9.09 -6.46 -7.04
N ASN A 41 10.41 -6.51 -6.86
CA ASN A 41 11.29 -5.56 -7.54
C ASN A 41 11.20 -5.66 -9.05
N LYS A 42 11.09 -6.88 -9.57
CA LYS A 42 10.96 -7.09 -11.00
C LYS A 42 9.69 -6.45 -11.54
N ILE A 43 8.59 -6.63 -10.83
CA ILE A 43 7.29 -6.06 -11.22
C ILE A 43 7.33 -4.55 -11.14
N LEU A 44 7.89 -4.00 -10.08
CA LEU A 44 7.97 -2.56 -9.89
C LEU A 44 8.86 -1.90 -10.94
N ASN A 45 9.99 -2.51 -11.24
CA ASN A 45 10.90 -1.97 -12.25
C ASN A 45 10.26 -1.98 -13.64
N ARG A 46 9.37 -2.94 -13.87
CA ARG A 46 8.71 -3.07 -15.16
C ARG A 46 7.57 -2.08 -15.36
N TYR A 47 6.77 -1.84 -14.32
CA TYR A 47 5.53 -1.09 -14.44
C TYR A 47 5.50 0.24 -13.73
N CYS A 48 6.48 0.52 -12.89
CA CYS A 48 6.53 1.76 -12.12
C CYS A 48 7.81 2.52 -12.41
N ASN A 49 7.68 3.84 -12.56
CA ASN A 49 8.82 4.72 -12.83
C ASN A 49 9.28 5.47 -11.60
N SER A 50 8.71 5.17 -10.44
CA SER A 50 9.07 5.86 -9.21
C SER A 50 10.46 5.47 -8.74
N THR A 51 11.16 6.42 -8.14
CA THR A 51 12.44 6.12 -7.48
C THR A 51 12.20 5.16 -6.31
N PRO A 52 13.00 4.08 -6.20
CA PRO A 52 12.84 3.17 -5.08
C PRO A 52 12.97 3.86 -3.74
N GLU A 53 12.06 3.58 -2.84
CA GLU A 53 12.03 4.17 -1.52
C GLU A 53 11.90 3.05 -0.48
N TYR A 54 12.76 3.06 0.53
CA TYR A 54 12.80 2.03 1.54
C TYR A 54 12.57 2.63 2.91
N VAL A 55 11.79 1.94 3.73
CA VAL A 55 11.54 2.33 5.11
C VAL A 55 11.84 1.13 5.99
N ARG A 56 12.49 1.39 7.13
CA ARG A 56 12.82 0.34 8.08
C ARG A 56 11.60 0.06 8.94
N LEU A 57 11.06 -1.14 8.82
CA LEU A 57 9.88 -1.57 9.56
C LEU A 57 10.21 -2.76 10.47
N ALA A 58 9.53 -2.83 11.61
CA ALA A 58 9.62 -3.98 12.50
C ALA A 58 8.90 -5.16 11.85
N THR A 59 9.55 -6.31 11.86
CA THR A 59 8.97 -7.55 11.35
C THR A 59 9.22 -8.67 12.36
N THR A 60 8.58 -9.81 12.16
CA THR A 60 8.78 -10.97 13.04
C THR A 60 10.22 -11.45 13.02
N GLY A 61 10.95 -11.21 11.92
CA GLY A 61 12.37 -11.54 11.83
C GLY A 61 13.30 -10.42 12.24
N GLY A 62 12.78 -9.36 12.89
CA GLY A 62 13.55 -8.19 13.27
C GLY A 62 13.32 -7.03 12.31
N PRO A 63 13.94 -5.86 12.58
CA PRO A 63 13.80 -4.71 11.69
C PRO A 63 14.36 -5.01 10.31
N GLN A 64 13.61 -4.63 9.28
CA GLN A 64 14.00 -4.85 7.88
C GLN A 64 13.67 -3.62 7.05
N ASN A 65 14.47 -3.38 6.02
CA ASN A 65 14.18 -2.34 5.04
C ASN A 65 13.12 -2.86 4.08
N CYS A 66 11.99 -2.18 4.04
CA CYS A 66 10.86 -2.56 3.19
C CYS A 66 10.69 -1.53 2.10
N ARG A 67 10.59 -1.98 0.86
CA ARG A 67 10.31 -1.07 -0.25
C ARG A 67 8.86 -0.61 -0.15
N MET A 68 8.68 0.70 -0.18
CA MET A 68 7.36 1.32 -0.08
C MET A 68 6.98 1.94 -1.41
N ILE A 69 5.72 1.86 -1.75
CA ILE A 69 5.19 2.41 -3.00
C ILE A 69 3.93 3.23 -2.71
N GLU A 70 3.63 4.15 -3.61
CA GLU A 70 2.43 4.97 -3.50
C GLU A 70 1.25 4.30 -4.20
N ALA A 71 0.06 4.85 -3.94
CA ALA A 71 -1.15 4.34 -4.55
C ALA A 71 -1.08 4.34 -6.08
N LYS A 72 -0.45 5.36 -6.67
CA LYS A 72 -0.32 5.42 -8.13
C LYS A 72 0.48 4.24 -8.68
N ASP A 73 1.50 3.81 -7.95
CA ASP A 73 2.30 2.65 -8.37
C ASP A 73 1.48 1.38 -8.32
N ILE A 74 0.65 1.24 -7.27
CA ILE A 74 -0.24 0.09 -7.16
C ILE A 74 -1.22 0.08 -8.33
N ARG A 75 -1.80 1.24 -8.67
CA ARG A 75 -2.73 1.31 -9.80
C ARG A 75 -2.07 0.94 -11.12
N ASP A 76 -0.81 1.32 -11.31
CA ASP A 76 -0.06 0.94 -12.50
C ASP A 76 0.10 -0.59 -12.57
N ILE A 77 0.44 -1.22 -11.45
CA ILE A 77 0.55 -2.68 -11.40
C ILE A 77 -0.81 -3.33 -11.69
N LEU A 78 -1.87 -2.82 -11.08
CA LEU A 78 -3.21 -3.38 -11.28
C LEU A 78 -3.67 -3.31 -12.73
N SER A 79 -3.28 -2.26 -13.45
CA SER A 79 -3.67 -2.10 -14.84
C SER A 79 -3.08 -3.16 -15.75
N HIS A 80 -2.02 -3.84 -15.30
CA HIS A 80 -1.34 -4.90 -16.05
C HIS A 80 -1.68 -6.30 -15.54
N SER A 81 -2.54 -6.41 -14.54
CA SER A 81 -2.89 -7.69 -13.96
C SER A 81 -4.30 -8.10 -14.39
N ARG A 82 -4.48 -9.38 -14.70
CA ARG A 82 -5.78 -9.93 -15.09
C ARG A 82 -6.40 -10.82 -14.02
N ARG A 83 -5.81 -10.84 -12.82
CA ARG A 83 -6.29 -11.68 -11.74
C ARG A 83 -7.60 -11.12 -11.18
N LYS A 84 -8.47 -12.01 -10.72
CA LYS A 84 -9.77 -11.62 -10.16
C LYS A 84 -9.63 -10.72 -8.94
N ILE A 85 -8.55 -10.90 -8.17
CA ILE A 85 -8.30 -10.12 -6.96
C ILE A 85 -8.09 -8.64 -7.26
N VAL A 86 -7.75 -8.28 -8.50
CA VAL A 86 -7.49 -6.90 -8.89
C VAL A 86 -8.66 -5.97 -8.57
N ARG A 87 -9.88 -6.43 -8.88
CA ARG A 87 -11.07 -5.60 -8.65
C ARG A 87 -11.26 -5.29 -7.17
N ARG A 88 -11.09 -6.30 -6.32
CA ARG A 88 -11.21 -6.13 -4.87
C ARG A 88 -10.11 -5.24 -4.32
N LEU A 89 -8.89 -5.45 -4.80
CA LEU A 89 -7.74 -4.67 -4.33
C LEU A 89 -7.88 -3.20 -4.79
N ARG A 90 -8.35 -2.97 -6.00
CA ARG A 90 -8.59 -1.61 -6.49
C ARG A 90 -9.63 -0.89 -5.64
N ARG A 91 -10.73 -1.57 -5.32
CA ARG A 91 -11.77 -0.98 -4.45
C ARG A 91 -11.22 -0.68 -3.06
N TRP A 92 -10.45 -1.61 -2.51
CA TRP A 92 -9.82 -1.41 -1.21
C TRP A 92 -8.88 -0.20 -1.23
N LEU A 93 -8.08 -0.09 -2.29
CA LEU A 93 -7.16 1.02 -2.43
C LEU A 93 -7.90 2.35 -2.51
N ASP A 94 -8.98 2.40 -3.27
CA ASP A 94 -9.80 3.61 -3.36
C ASP A 94 -10.34 4.01 -1.99
N ASN A 95 -10.77 3.05 -1.20
CA ASN A 95 -11.31 3.33 0.13
C ASN A 95 -10.24 3.85 1.08
N VAL A 96 -9.06 3.23 1.09
CA VAL A 96 -8.03 3.63 2.06
C VAL A 96 -7.30 4.91 1.65
N THR A 97 -7.44 5.34 0.41
CA THR A 97 -6.82 6.58 -0.06
C THR A 97 -7.81 7.72 -0.21
N ALA A 98 -9.10 7.50 0.08
CA ALA A 98 -10.13 8.52 -0.09
C ALA A 98 -10.16 9.44 1.14
N PRO A 99 -9.53 10.61 1.09
CA PRO A 99 -9.50 11.50 2.24
C PRO A 99 -10.87 12.08 2.58
N SER A 100 -11.71 12.27 1.56
CA SER A 100 -13.04 12.82 1.77
C SER A 100 -13.91 11.94 2.66
N VAL A 101 -13.76 10.62 2.54
CA VAL A 101 -14.52 9.68 3.38
C VAL A 101 -14.11 9.83 4.83
N THR A 102 -12.82 9.91 5.09
CA THR A 102 -12.30 10.07 6.44
C THR A 102 -12.76 11.40 7.05
N VAL A 103 -12.71 12.46 6.26
CA VAL A 103 -13.13 13.78 6.73
C VAL A 103 -14.61 13.77 7.10
N LEU A 104 -15.45 13.20 6.24
CA LEU A 104 -16.88 13.12 6.51
C LEU A 104 -17.19 12.33 7.77
N MET A 105 -16.49 11.22 7.96
CA MET A 105 -16.68 10.41 9.15
C MET A 105 -16.28 11.15 10.42
N VAL A 106 -15.22 11.93 10.35
CA VAL A 106 -14.79 12.73 11.49
C VAL A 106 -15.83 13.81 11.81
N GLU A 107 -16.35 14.48 10.80
CA GLU A 107 -17.36 15.51 10.99
C GLU A 107 -18.63 14.94 11.62
N VAL A 108 -19.08 13.81 11.11
CA VAL A 108 -20.28 13.16 11.67
C VAL A 108 -20.03 12.75 13.11
N ALA A 109 -18.86 12.22 13.41
CA ALA A 109 -18.53 11.83 14.77
C ALA A 109 -18.42 13.03 15.71
N GLY A 110 -18.08 14.19 15.18
CA GLY A 110 -17.95 15.40 15.95
C GLY A 110 -19.29 16.08 16.29
N GLU A 111 -20.33 15.63 15.65
CA GLU A 111 -21.65 16.18 15.89
C GLU A 111 -22.37 15.41 16.99
#